data_66392cfd8412f837c81610e99eebe802
#
_entry.id   66392cfd8412f837c81610e99eebe802
#
_cell.length_a   1.000
_cell.length_b   1.000
_cell.length_c   1.000
_cell.angle_alpha   90.00
_cell.angle_beta   90.00
_cell.angle_gamma   90.00
#
_symmetry.space_group_name_H-M   'P 1'
#
loop_
_entity.id
_entity.type
_entity.pdbx_description
1 polymer ?
#
loop_
_entity_poly.entity_id
_entity_poly.type
_entity_poly.pdbx_seq_one_letter_code
_entity_poly.pdbx_strand_id
1 'polypeptide(L)'
;MDWIWERNYRSEMEDIIRYSRLLYDKNLVSAAGGNVSERCGSEMLITASNAPLREITPDSLVLCDLKGAVIEKNQHLRPSKETLFHAGVYRVRPEVRCVIHVHPAYSVVWTLQKKPLPLYTESARLKLIDVPIIPDAAPGSQELAENVVRTGAAAPTNITAFLMEGHGILAMGGTMQECFHQAELLEDTAKIAVLQALLTR
;
A
#
# COMPACT_ATOMS: atom_id res chain seq x y z
N MET A 1 -13.23 -5.07 -24.97
CA MET A 1 -14.12 -3.91 -24.65
C MET A 1 -13.22 -2.87 -24.05
N ASP A 2 -13.11 -1.71 -24.71
CA ASP A 2 -12.31 -0.60 -24.13
C ASP A 2 -13.20 0.12 -23.13
N TRP A 3 -12.86 0.07 -21.86
CA TRP A 3 -13.56 0.80 -20.83
C TRP A 3 -13.37 2.31 -21.00
N ILE A 4 -14.39 3.13 -20.70
CA ILE A 4 -14.28 4.60 -20.83
C ILE A 4 -13.13 5.14 -19.97
N TRP A 5 -12.89 4.55 -18.79
CA TRP A 5 -11.82 4.94 -17.89
C TRP A 5 -10.41 4.53 -18.39
N GLU A 6 -10.27 3.48 -19.23
CA GLU A 6 -8.97 3.13 -19.84
C GLU A 6 -8.40 4.24 -20.70
N ARG A 7 -9.26 5.04 -21.32
CA ARG A 7 -8.82 6.21 -22.09
C ARG A 7 -8.51 7.41 -21.20
N ASN A 8 -9.27 7.59 -20.13
CA ASN A 8 -9.15 8.75 -19.25
C ASN A 8 -8.01 8.61 -18.26
N TYR A 9 -7.68 7.38 -17.80
CA TYR A 9 -6.73 7.09 -16.73
C TYR A 9 -5.64 6.09 -17.16
N ARG A 10 -5.22 6.21 -18.42
CA ARG A 10 -4.22 5.31 -19.01
C ARG A 10 -2.90 5.31 -18.24
N SER A 11 -2.41 6.48 -17.84
CA SER A 11 -1.15 6.64 -17.12
C SER A 11 -1.20 5.95 -15.76
N GLU A 12 -2.27 6.19 -15.01
CA GLU A 12 -2.50 5.61 -13.69
C GLU A 12 -2.64 4.07 -13.78
N MET A 13 -3.33 3.59 -14.80
CA MET A 13 -3.47 2.16 -15.07
C MET A 13 -2.11 1.51 -15.37
N GLU A 14 -1.32 2.11 -16.28
CA GLU A 14 0.01 1.61 -16.66
C GLU A 14 0.95 1.59 -15.45
N ASP A 15 0.90 2.61 -14.59
CA ASP A 15 1.69 2.69 -13.36
C ASP A 15 1.28 1.60 -12.36
N ILE A 16 -0.02 1.40 -12.10
CA ILE A 16 -0.49 0.33 -11.22
C ILE A 16 0.00 -1.04 -11.74
N ILE A 17 -0.15 -1.32 -13.04
CA ILE A 17 0.26 -2.60 -13.64
C ILE A 17 1.77 -2.80 -13.50
N ARG A 18 2.56 -1.79 -13.86
CA ARG A 18 4.03 -1.84 -13.81
C ARG A 18 4.53 -2.10 -12.40
N TYR A 19 4.09 -1.29 -11.43
CA TYR A 19 4.59 -1.37 -10.07
C TYR A 19 4.04 -2.57 -9.30
N SER A 20 2.84 -3.05 -9.61
CA SER A 20 2.33 -4.31 -9.08
C SER A 20 3.26 -5.49 -9.42
N ARG A 21 3.73 -5.58 -10.66
CA ARG A 21 4.69 -6.60 -11.09
C ARG A 21 6.05 -6.44 -10.40
N LEU A 22 6.56 -5.20 -10.29
CA LEU A 22 7.80 -4.92 -9.59
C LEU A 22 7.74 -5.31 -8.10
N LEU A 23 6.62 -5.08 -7.42
CA LEU A 23 6.41 -5.52 -6.03
C LEU A 23 6.54 -7.04 -5.89
N TYR A 24 5.99 -7.79 -6.84
CA TYR A 24 6.14 -9.24 -6.86
C TYR A 24 7.60 -9.66 -7.15
N ASP A 25 8.24 -9.07 -8.15
CA ASP A 25 9.62 -9.38 -8.57
C ASP A 25 10.63 -9.08 -7.45
N LYS A 26 10.33 -8.11 -6.59
CA LYS A 26 11.13 -7.75 -5.40
C LYS A 26 10.77 -8.56 -4.14
N ASN A 27 9.89 -9.55 -4.26
CA ASN A 27 9.43 -10.38 -3.14
C ASN A 27 8.77 -9.57 -1.99
N LEU A 28 8.15 -8.43 -2.31
CA LEU A 28 7.40 -7.65 -1.34
C LEU A 28 5.98 -8.19 -1.14
N VAL A 29 5.54 -9.09 -2.02
CA VAL A 29 4.23 -9.73 -1.96
C VAL A 29 4.30 -11.16 -2.50
N SER A 30 3.42 -12.02 -2.04
CA SER A 30 3.28 -13.40 -2.52
C SER A 30 1.82 -13.76 -2.78
N ALA A 31 1.60 -14.79 -3.59
CA ALA A 31 0.26 -15.29 -3.96
C ALA A 31 -0.65 -14.17 -4.50
N ALA A 32 -1.85 -14.03 -3.95
CA ALA A 32 -2.81 -12.99 -4.27
C ALA A 32 -2.92 -11.93 -3.16
N GLY A 33 -1.85 -11.76 -2.37
CA GLY A 33 -1.78 -10.74 -1.33
C GLY A 33 -1.50 -9.35 -1.88
N GLY A 34 -1.73 -8.34 -1.04
CA GLY A 34 -1.47 -6.94 -1.36
C GLY A 34 -2.48 -6.31 -2.31
N ASN A 35 -2.42 -5.02 -2.40
CA ASN A 35 -3.23 -4.22 -3.33
C ASN A 35 -2.56 -2.86 -3.59
N VAL A 36 -2.87 -2.31 -4.74
CA VAL A 36 -2.29 -1.05 -5.23
C VAL A 36 -3.41 -0.19 -5.76
N SER A 37 -3.37 1.10 -5.46
CA SER A 37 -4.30 2.07 -6.03
C SER A 37 -3.63 3.36 -6.43
N GLU A 38 -4.28 4.09 -7.34
CA GLU A 38 -3.91 5.43 -7.71
C GLU A 38 -5.15 6.32 -7.81
N ARG A 39 -5.02 7.55 -7.31
CA ARG A 39 -6.07 8.56 -7.31
C ARG A 39 -6.20 9.19 -8.69
N CYS A 40 -7.41 9.20 -9.22
CA CYS A 40 -7.82 9.74 -10.51
C CYS A 40 -8.80 10.93 -10.28
N GLY A 41 -8.28 12.08 -9.87
CA GLY A 41 -9.13 13.22 -9.50
C GLY A 41 -10.00 12.97 -8.26
N SER A 42 -11.32 12.91 -8.43
CA SER A 42 -12.29 12.55 -7.39
C SER A 42 -12.56 11.05 -7.25
N GLU A 43 -11.85 10.23 -8.02
CA GLU A 43 -11.99 8.79 -8.13
C GLU A 43 -10.65 8.11 -7.82
N MET A 44 -10.62 6.79 -7.79
CA MET A 44 -9.40 5.99 -7.72
C MET A 44 -9.52 4.70 -8.52
N LEU A 45 -8.45 4.30 -9.20
CA LEU A 45 -8.26 2.94 -9.68
C LEU A 45 -7.64 2.10 -8.58
N ILE A 46 -8.14 0.89 -8.37
CA ILE A 46 -7.61 -0.07 -7.39
C ILE A 46 -7.60 -1.48 -7.97
N THR A 47 -6.62 -2.29 -7.59
CA THR A 47 -6.57 -3.71 -7.94
C THR A 47 -7.77 -4.46 -7.38
N ALA A 48 -8.30 -5.41 -8.17
CA ALA A 48 -9.43 -6.24 -7.78
C ALA A 48 -9.07 -7.18 -6.62
N SER A 49 -10.08 -7.60 -5.88
CA SER A 49 -9.93 -8.59 -4.80
C SER A 49 -9.39 -9.91 -5.33
N ASN A 50 -8.37 -10.45 -4.67
CA ASN A 50 -7.67 -11.69 -5.01
C ASN A 50 -6.97 -11.67 -6.40
N ALA A 51 -6.72 -10.51 -6.99
CA ALA A 51 -5.92 -10.39 -8.19
C ALA A 51 -4.42 -10.52 -7.84
N PRO A 52 -3.70 -11.53 -8.35
CA PRO A 52 -2.26 -11.66 -8.09
C PRO A 52 -1.51 -10.48 -8.71
N LEU A 53 -0.73 -9.74 -7.92
CA LEU A 53 -0.04 -8.53 -8.39
C LEU A 53 0.92 -8.79 -9.57
N ARG A 54 1.47 -10.01 -9.69
CA ARG A 54 2.31 -10.42 -10.83
C ARG A 54 1.54 -10.51 -12.16
N GLU A 55 0.22 -10.70 -12.10
CA GLU A 55 -0.63 -10.98 -13.27
C GLU A 55 -1.61 -9.85 -13.58
N ILE A 56 -1.41 -8.69 -12.95
CA ILE A 56 -2.29 -7.52 -13.14
C ILE A 56 -2.31 -7.10 -14.60
N THR A 57 -3.52 -6.93 -15.10
CA THR A 57 -3.88 -6.41 -16.41
C THR A 57 -4.93 -5.30 -16.25
N PRO A 58 -5.28 -4.55 -17.29
CA PRO A 58 -6.40 -3.60 -17.22
C PRO A 58 -7.68 -4.21 -16.67
N ASP A 59 -8.00 -5.45 -17.07
CA ASP A 59 -9.17 -6.19 -16.60
C ASP A 59 -9.14 -6.55 -15.10
N SER A 60 -7.99 -6.36 -14.43
CA SER A 60 -7.81 -6.60 -13.00
C SER A 60 -8.01 -5.34 -12.14
N LEU A 61 -8.42 -4.23 -12.74
CA LEU A 61 -8.60 -2.94 -12.06
C LEU A 61 -10.07 -2.59 -11.92
N VAL A 62 -10.40 -1.86 -10.86
CA VAL A 62 -11.75 -1.39 -10.54
C VAL A 62 -11.71 0.10 -10.29
N LEU A 63 -12.61 0.86 -10.93
CA LEU A 63 -12.78 2.28 -10.67
C LEU A 63 -13.77 2.47 -9.51
N CYS A 64 -13.33 3.18 -8.48
CA CYS A 64 -14.12 3.50 -7.29
C CYS A 64 -14.14 5.00 -7.02
N ASP A 65 -15.18 5.48 -6.35
CA ASP A 65 -15.17 6.80 -5.74
C ASP A 65 -14.30 6.82 -4.47
N LEU A 66 -14.00 8.01 -3.93
CA LEU A 66 -13.24 8.15 -2.70
C LEU A 66 -14.03 7.79 -1.42
N LYS A 67 -15.23 7.21 -1.55
CA LYS A 67 -15.96 6.54 -0.46
C LYS A 67 -15.81 5.02 -0.53
N GLY A 68 -15.19 4.51 -1.61
CA GLY A 68 -14.98 3.09 -1.86
C GLY A 68 -16.12 2.42 -2.64
N ALA A 69 -17.09 3.19 -3.13
CA ALA A 69 -18.16 2.66 -3.98
C ALA A 69 -17.67 2.48 -5.42
N VAL A 70 -17.99 1.35 -6.03
CA VAL A 70 -17.68 1.07 -7.43
C VAL A 70 -18.49 1.99 -8.34
N ILE A 71 -17.82 2.76 -9.19
CA ILE A 71 -18.45 3.70 -10.14
C ILE A 71 -18.86 2.98 -11.42
N GLU A 72 -17.96 2.19 -11.97
CA GLU A 72 -18.22 1.44 -13.20
C GLU A 72 -18.16 -0.06 -12.91
N LYS A 73 -19.28 -0.71 -13.11
CA LYS A 73 -19.39 -2.16 -12.91
C LYS A 73 -18.75 -2.91 -14.08
N ASN A 74 -17.51 -3.21 -13.98
CA ASN A 74 -17.02 -4.42 -14.62
C ASN A 74 -17.75 -5.61 -13.94
N GLN A 75 -18.68 -6.23 -14.65
CA GLN A 75 -19.81 -7.01 -14.10
C GLN A 75 -19.42 -8.17 -13.17
N HIS A 76 -18.12 -8.50 -13.04
CA HIS A 76 -17.62 -9.66 -12.32
C HIS A 76 -16.55 -9.35 -11.27
N LEU A 77 -15.97 -8.14 -11.25
CA LEU A 77 -14.91 -7.79 -10.31
C LEU A 77 -15.46 -7.09 -9.06
N ARG A 78 -14.88 -7.46 -7.93
CA ARG A 78 -14.99 -6.71 -6.69
C ARG A 78 -13.67 -5.99 -6.45
N PRO A 79 -13.68 -4.74 -6.01
CA PRO A 79 -12.45 -4.07 -5.60
C PRO A 79 -11.82 -4.81 -4.43
N SER A 80 -10.55 -4.53 -4.14
CA SER A 80 -9.88 -5.07 -2.96
C SER A 80 -10.76 -4.93 -1.71
N LYS A 81 -10.70 -5.92 -0.81
CA LYS A 81 -11.39 -5.84 0.49
C LYS A 81 -10.97 -4.62 1.31
N GLU A 82 -9.81 -4.08 1.01
CA GLU A 82 -9.17 -2.97 1.71
C GLU A 82 -9.38 -1.61 1.05
N THR A 83 -10.25 -1.54 0.06
CA THR A 83 -10.64 -0.30 -0.65
C THR A 83 -11.01 0.84 0.29
N LEU A 84 -11.62 0.54 1.44
CA LEU A 84 -12.05 1.56 2.40
C LEU A 84 -10.89 2.36 3.00
N PHE A 85 -9.77 1.71 3.32
CA PHE A 85 -8.63 2.47 3.84
C PHE A 85 -7.87 3.22 2.73
N HIS A 86 -7.77 2.68 1.49
CA HIS A 86 -7.21 3.44 0.36
C HIS A 86 -7.99 4.74 0.12
N ALA A 87 -9.31 4.61 -0.01
CA ALA A 87 -10.19 5.76 -0.14
C ALA A 87 -10.08 6.72 1.06
N GLY A 88 -9.95 6.17 2.26
CA GLY A 88 -9.75 6.92 3.50
C GLY A 88 -8.47 7.73 3.50
N VAL A 89 -7.34 7.13 3.10
CA VAL A 89 -6.05 7.83 2.96
C VAL A 89 -6.18 9.01 2.01
N TYR A 90 -6.75 8.83 0.83
CA TYR A 90 -6.93 9.91 -0.14
C TYR A 90 -7.79 11.08 0.37
N ARG A 91 -8.73 10.82 1.28
CA ARG A 91 -9.55 11.89 1.89
C ARG A 91 -8.81 12.71 2.93
N VAL A 92 -7.92 12.08 3.72
CA VAL A 92 -7.21 12.75 4.84
C VAL A 92 -5.82 13.23 4.46
N ARG A 93 -5.26 12.74 3.35
CA ARG A 93 -3.93 13.08 2.81
C ARG A 93 -4.09 13.53 1.35
N PRO A 94 -4.52 14.79 1.10
CA PRO A 94 -4.81 15.28 -0.25
C PRO A 94 -3.57 15.32 -1.17
N GLU A 95 -2.38 15.35 -0.62
CA GLU A 95 -1.10 15.29 -1.34
C GLU A 95 -0.78 13.87 -1.84
N VAL A 96 -1.40 12.83 -1.28
CA VAL A 96 -1.19 11.44 -1.68
C VAL A 96 -2.00 11.13 -2.93
N ARG A 97 -1.32 10.56 -3.93
CA ARG A 97 -1.93 10.07 -5.17
C ARG A 97 -1.86 8.56 -5.31
N CYS A 98 -0.91 7.91 -4.66
CA CYS A 98 -0.67 6.48 -4.78
C CYS A 98 -0.60 5.82 -3.41
N VAL A 99 -1.17 4.63 -3.31
CA VAL A 99 -1.13 3.79 -2.11
C VAL A 99 -0.77 2.37 -2.49
N ILE A 100 0.24 1.81 -1.82
CA ILE A 100 0.68 0.42 -1.92
C ILE A 100 0.51 -0.23 -0.55
N HIS A 101 -0.19 -1.36 -0.53
CA HIS A 101 -0.26 -2.25 0.62
C HIS A 101 0.23 -3.63 0.22
N VAL A 102 1.23 -4.15 0.93
CA VAL A 102 1.86 -5.46 0.67
C VAL A 102 2.30 -6.12 1.98
N HIS A 103 2.67 -7.41 1.93
CA HIS A 103 2.95 -8.24 3.09
C HIS A 103 4.41 -8.77 3.07
N PRO A 104 5.43 -7.92 3.07
CA PRO A 104 6.82 -8.37 3.02
C PRO A 104 7.25 -8.99 4.35
N ALA A 105 8.05 -10.05 4.26
CA ALA A 105 8.26 -10.98 5.38
C ALA A 105 8.96 -10.35 6.59
N TYR A 106 10.01 -9.54 6.37
CA TYR A 106 10.77 -8.97 7.48
C TYR A 106 10.01 -7.86 8.19
N SER A 107 9.24 -7.07 7.46
CA SER A 107 8.35 -6.06 8.03
C SER A 107 7.28 -6.71 8.90
N VAL A 108 6.63 -7.78 8.42
CA VAL A 108 5.65 -8.54 9.21
C VAL A 108 6.30 -9.09 10.48
N VAL A 109 7.46 -9.77 10.35
CA VAL A 109 8.19 -10.34 11.53
C VAL A 109 8.56 -9.26 12.54
N TRP A 110 8.99 -8.08 12.07
CA TRP A 110 9.34 -6.99 12.99
C TRP A 110 8.13 -6.51 13.81
N THR A 111 6.96 -6.40 13.20
CA THR A 111 5.75 -5.94 13.91
C THR A 111 5.36 -6.84 15.09
N LEU A 112 5.68 -8.14 15.02
CA LEU A 112 5.40 -9.09 16.10
C LEU A 112 6.16 -8.78 17.41
N GLN A 113 7.21 -7.96 17.34
CA GLN A 113 7.96 -7.52 18.52
C GLN A 113 7.29 -6.35 19.24
N LYS A 114 6.30 -5.71 18.65
CA LYS A 114 5.58 -4.53 19.18
C LYS A 114 6.52 -3.38 19.62
N LYS A 115 7.58 -3.17 18.85
CA LYS A 115 8.62 -2.14 19.09
C LYS A 115 8.76 -1.25 17.87
N PRO A 116 9.15 0.02 18.06
CA PRO A 116 9.51 0.89 16.95
C PRO A 116 10.59 0.25 16.07
N LEU A 117 10.51 0.47 14.76
CA LEU A 117 11.52 0.00 13.82
C LEU A 117 12.78 0.86 13.94
N PRO A 118 13.96 0.27 14.27
CA PRO A 118 15.20 1.04 14.33
C PRO A 118 15.71 1.38 12.93
N LEU A 119 16.00 2.65 12.70
CA LEU A 119 16.52 3.16 11.43
C LEU A 119 18.05 3.14 11.45
N TYR A 120 18.65 1.95 11.27
CA TYR A 120 20.09 1.77 11.38
C TYR A 120 20.88 2.41 10.24
N THR A 121 20.33 2.47 9.03
CA THR A 121 21.03 3.01 7.86
C THR A 121 20.78 4.50 7.70
N GLU A 122 21.72 5.17 7.03
CA GLU A 122 21.56 6.58 6.69
C GLU A 122 20.34 6.81 5.75
N SER A 123 20.17 5.95 4.76
CA SER A 123 19.01 6.01 3.84
C SER A 123 17.69 5.91 4.60
N ALA A 124 17.57 4.99 5.58
CA ALA A 124 16.37 4.84 6.39
C ALA A 124 16.10 6.13 7.19
N ARG A 125 17.11 6.67 7.87
CA ARG A 125 16.96 7.92 8.66
C ARG A 125 16.57 9.13 7.80
N LEU A 126 17.11 9.23 6.59
CA LEU A 126 16.85 10.38 5.72
C LEU A 126 15.53 10.28 4.95
N LYS A 127 15.09 9.06 4.60
CA LYS A 127 13.96 8.84 3.69
C LYS A 127 12.70 8.32 4.37
N LEU A 128 12.82 7.46 5.38
CA LEU A 128 11.67 7.02 6.18
C LEU A 128 11.39 8.01 7.33
N ILE A 129 12.44 8.56 7.94
CA ILE A 129 12.40 9.54 9.04
C ILE A 129 11.81 8.93 10.32
N ASP A 130 10.62 8.37 10.23
CA ASP A 130 9.90 7.61 11.24
C ASP A 130 9.01 6.58 10.53
N VAL A 131 8.64 5.51 11.23
CA VAL A 131 7.75 4.47 10.73
C VAL A 131 6.69 4.15 11.77
N PRO A 132 5.57 4.87 11.77
CA PRO A 132 4.47 4.60 12.68
C PRO A 132 3.88 3.21 12.47
N ILE A 133 3.37 2.61 13.55
CA ILE A 133 2.70 1.31 13.51
C ILE A 133 1.19 1.53 13.54
N ILE A 134 0.50 1.02 12.54
CA ILE A 134 -0.96 0.96 12.47
C ILE A 134 -1.41 -0.24 13.30
N PRO A 135 -2.31 -0.06 14.30
CA PRO A 135 -2.80 -1.15 15.12
C PRO A 135 -3.51 -2.24 14.31
N ASP A 136 -3.37 -3.49 14.78
CA ASP A 136 -4.03 -4.65 14.17
C ASP A 136 -5.55 -4.52 14.19
N ALA A 137 -6.18 -5.03 13.14
CA ALA A 137 -7.61 -5.29 13.02
C ALA A 137 -7.86 -6.27 11.87
N ALA A 138 -9.04 -6.86 11.80
CA ALA A 138 -9.37 -7.86 10.79
C ALA A 138 -9.23 -7.28 9.35
N PRO A 139 -8.55 -7.96 8.41
CA PRO A 139 -8.39 -7.51 7.04
C PRO A 139 -9.73 -7.17 6.37
N GLY A 140 -9.82 -5.98 5.77
CA GLY A 140 -11.03 -5.47 5.12
C GLY A 140 -12.11 -4.97 6.09
N SER A 141 -11.86 -4.96 7.40
CA SER A 141 -12.80 -4.43 8.38
C SER A 141 -12.86 -2.89 8.37
N GLN A 142 -13.97 -2.36 8.87
CA GLN A 142 -14.13 -0.93 9.13
C GLN A 142 -13.11 -0.43 10.15
N GLU A 143 -12.82 -1.23 11.18
CA GLU A 143 -11.86 -0.92 12.23
C GLU A 143 -10.44 -0.75 11.65
N LEU A 144 -10.00 -1.65 10.76
CA LEU A 144 -8.72 -1.52 10.08
C LEU A 144 -8.65 -0.22 9.27
N ALA A 145 -9.72 0.10 8.53
CA ALA A 145 -9.78 1.35 7.76
C ALA A 145 -9.70 2.58 8.67
N GLU A 146 -10.37 2.58 9.80
CA GLU A 146 -10.30 3.66 10.80
C GLU A 146 -8.91 3.78 11.43
N ASN A 147 -8.24 2.66 11.75
CA ASN A 147 -6.87 2.64 12.27
C ASN A 147 -5.89 3.24 11.27
N VAL A 148 -5.98 2.85 9.98
CA VAL A 148 -5.16 3.40 8.89
C VAL A 148 -5.39 4.91 8.75
N VAL A 149 -6.63 5.33 8.65
CA VAL A 149 -7.00 6.74 8.46
C VAL A 149 -6.52 7.59 9.64
N ARG A 150 -6.76 7.13 10.87
CA ARG A 150 -6.35 7.85 12.09
C ARG A 150 -4.83 7.99 12.16
N THR A 151 -4.08 6.90 11.93
CA THR A 151 -2.61 6.91 11.99
C THR A 151 -2.04 7.77 10.87
N GLY A 152 -2.57 7.63 9.64
CA GLY A 152 -2.15 8.43 8.49
C GLY A 152 -2.44 9.92 8.64
N ALA A 153 -3.59 10.29 9.19
CA ALA A 153 -3.95 11.69 9.44
C ALA A 153 -3.12 12.33 10.56
N ALA A 154 -2.70 11.57 11.57
CA ALA A 154 -1.88 12.05 12.68
C ALA A 154 -0.39 12.20 12.30
N ALA A 155 0.08 11.48 11.28
CA ALA A 155 1.47 11.54 10.86
C ALA A 155 1.77 12.82 10.06
N PRO A 156 2.96 13.41 10.21
CA PRO A 156 3.43 14.48 9.34
C PRO A 156 3.40 14.08 7.86
N THR A 157 3.23 15.06 6.97
CA THR A 157 3.10 14.78 5.51
C THR A 157 4.31 14.12 4.87
N ASN A 158 5.49 14.30 5.46
CA ASN A 158 6.73 13.65 5.03
C ASN A 158 6.89 12.20 5.55
N ILE A 159 5.98 11.71 6.39
CA ILE A 159 5.90 10.30 6.79
C ILE A 159 4.94 9.59 5.84
N THR A 160 5.49 8.69 5.03
CA THR A 160 4.78 8.04 3.92
C THR A 160 4.88 6.51 3.94
N ALA A 161 5.57 5.95 4.93
CA ALA A 161 5.71 4.51 5.12
C ALA A 161 5.26 4.12 6.54
N PHE A 162 4.46 3.05 6.64
CA PHE A 162 3.85 2.60 7.88
C PHE A 162 3.96 1.08 7.99
N LEU A 163 4.23 0.58 9.19
CA LEU A 163 4.03 -0.82 9.51
C LEU A 163 2.57 -1.06 9.90
N MET A 164 2.03 -2.22 9.56
CA MET A 164 0.72 -2.70 10.01
C MET A 164 0.92 -3.91 10.92
N GLU A 165 0.54 -3.79 12.18
CA GLU A 165 0.81 -4.81 13.21
C GLU A 165 0.29 -6.18 12.78
N GLY A 166 1.18 -7.21 12.73
CA GLY A 166 0.84 -8.58 12.34
C GLY A 166 0.35 -8.76 10.92
N HIS A 167 0.40 -7.72 10.05
CA HIS A 167 -0.27 -7.75 8.74
C HIS A 167 0.69 -7.46 7.59
N GLY A 168 1.33 -6.31 7.55
CA GLY A 168 2.17 -5.91 6.43
C GLY A 168 2.68 -4.48 6.54
N ILE A 169 2.73 -3.82 5.39
CA ILE A 169 3.11 -2.41 5.29
C ILE A 169 2.09 -1.62 4.47
N LEU A 170 2.05 -0.32 4.74
CA LEU A 170 1.36 0.67 3.92
C LEU A 170 2.38 1.72 3.49
N ALA A 171 2.53 1.91 2.18
CA ALA A 171 3.29 3.01 1.62
C ALA A 171 2.37 3.93 0.80
N MET A 172 2.62 5.23 0.85
CA MET A 172 1.85 6.23 0.15
C MET A 172 2.78 7.31 -0.42
N GLY A 173 2.36 7.97 -1.50
CA GLY A 173 3.21 8.97 -2.15
C GLY A 173 2.46 9.81 -3.17
N GLY A 174 3.14 10.85 -3.68
CA GLY A 174 2.67 11.69 -4.77
C GLY A 174 2.78 11.02 -6.14
N THR A 175 3.64 10.01 -6.26
CA THR A 175 3.82 9.19 -7.46
C THR A 175 3.92 7.71 -7.08
N MET A 176 3.60 6.83 -8.02
CA MET A 176 3.71 5.38 -7.80
C MET A 176 5.17 4.95 -7.57
N GLN A 177 6.12 5.63 -8.23
CA GLN A 177 7.55 5.40 -8.03
C GLN A 177 7.98 5.73 -6.60
N GLU A 178 7.60 6.87 -6.06
CA GLU A 178 7.89 7.23 -4.66
C GLU A 178 7.30 6.21 -3.69
N CYS A 179 6.05 5.83 -3.91
CA CYS A 179 5.35 4.86 -3.09
C CYS A 179 6.06 3.49 -3.09
N PHE A 180 6.48 3.02 -4.27
CA PHE A 180 7.26 1.79 -4.43
C PHE A 180 8.62 1.85 -3.72
N HIS A 181 9.36 2.95 -3.88
CA HIS A 181 10.66 3.12 -3.21
C HIS A 181 10.52 3.13 -1.68
N GLN A 182 9.45 3.71 -1.15
CA GLN A 182 9.18 3.68 0.29
C GLN A 182 8.90 2.25 0.78
N ALA A 183 8.11 1.47 0.02
CA ALA A 183 7.81 0.08 0.35
C ALA A 183 9.09 -0.79 0.32
N GLU A 184 9.93 -0.64 -0.69
CA GLU A 184 11.20 -1.36 -0.83
C GLU A 184 12.17 -1.01 0.29
N LEU A 185 12.36 0.29 0.57
CA LEU A 185 13.26 0.74 1.63
C LEU A 185 12.77 0.33 3.03
N LEU A 186 11.47 0.31 3.26
CA LEU A 186 10.91 -0.13 4.54
C LEU A 186 11.21 -1.61 4.79
N GLU A 187 11.02 -2.48 3.79
CA GLU A 187 11.36 -3.90 3.92
C GLU A 187 12.86 -4.15 4.12
N ASP A 188 13.72 -3.45 3.38
CA ASP A 188 15.17 -3.54 3.58
C ASP A 188 15.59 -3.08 4.99
N THR A 189 14.95 -2.03 5.51
CA THR A 189 15.18 -1.55 6.88
C THR A 189 14.73 -2.57 7.91
N ALA A 190 13.56 -3.18 7.73
CA ALA A 190 13.06 -4.23 8.61
C ALA A 190 13.94 -5.48 8.56
N LYS A 191 14.42 -5.87 7.37
CA LYS A 191 15.36 -6.97 7.19
C LYS A 191 16.66 -6.76 8.00
N ILE A 192 17.24 -5.57 7.89
CA ILE A 192 18.46 -5.23 8.67
C ILE A 192 18.16 -5.29 10.16
N ALA A 193 17.03 -4.76 10.61
CA ALA A 193 16.65 -4.78 12.02
C ALA A 193 16.45 -6.21 12.56
N VAL A 194 15.79 -7.09 11.79
CA VAL A 194 15.60 -8.50 12.17
C VAL A 194 16.95 -9.23 12.24
N LEU A 195 17.81 -9.07 11.23
CA LEU A 195 19.14 -9.70 11.20
C LEU A 195 20.03 -9.21 12.35
N GLN A 196 20.03 -7.90 12.63
CA GLN A 196 20.76 -7.32 13.75
C GLN A 196 20.26 -7.89 15.09
N ALA A 197 18.95 -8.03 15.28
CA ALA A 197 18.40 -8.60 16.49
C ALA A 197 18.78 -10.09 16.68
N LEU A 198 19.03 -10.83 15.61
CA LEU A 198 19.52 -12.22 15.67
C LEU A 198 21.00 -12.30 16.04
N LEU A 199 21.82 -11.34 15.59
CA LEU A 199 23.25 -11.31 15.87
C LEU A 199 23.59 -10.89 17.31
N THR A 200 22.67 -10.26 18.02
CA THR A 200 22.86 -9.73 19.38
C THR A 200 22.24 -10.59 20.47
N ARG A 201 21.79 -11.79 20.13
CA ARG A 201 21.28 -12.80 21.09
C ARG A 201 22.43 -13.73 21.58
#